data_662dac2cd58ca0097322e2673371b9ef
#
_entry.id   662dac2cd58ca0097322e2673371b9ef
#
_cell.length_a   1.000
_cell.length_b   1.000
_cell.length_c   1.000
_cell.angle_alpha   90.00
_cell.angle_beta   90.00
_cell.angle_gamma   90.00
#
_symmetry.space_group_name_H-M   'P 1'
#
loop_
_entity.id
_entity.type
_entity.pdbx_description
1 polymer ?
#
loop_
_entity_poly.entity_id
_entity_poly.type
_entity_poly.pdbx_seq_one_letter_code
_entity_poly.pdbx_strand_id
1 'polypeptide(L)'
;MKKFYKLRKIFLLAAACLSLSLYSQNIIWQADFGSEDAFRQWTVVDANNDGVTWGYEPGVTPSPVVYRYHYANSGDDWLISPAITAAEAAQLMVKYGYMGSFYSEEMEVYRGSEPMPETMQRVVVHTDLKDKEYASYVFLEVEAGETFHLAFRATSPAYKSQLFLTSVQVLSVGNNVANAYPHRVASASGLTLACSEKYVEAGKTQEVSLAVFDGTEEVTTEAEIYVCAPDGKEVPLTEPHYICTEVGEYRFYAHHEGKSSVDAPLCVQAFHRVPALPADEQPASEEFFRRVLLLQGTGVHCGYCPNAVGALWRFFADKEKTDRVCLIAHHSYYYTDPLYCEAAEIISSQTDLNAYPNMMVNFNKEWGTTGLSEDGFVYWLNEVVDEALEGKSSTNIALSTTYDAETDIISVNVGVKVAEPGLYRVTVALLQDSVYNWQSGAPSEDYYIHNGSVRALAPRDGVGAYLNGGSGEKPGYVYQYACEFDADALVQNKHADNAFSVERQARVVAYVKRMDGLVDNVVACGMNDAVGFAYTSELPQEPPVGIRENNLDASAEVSEVVIYDLAGSLRIAKPGTDLRTVKLPQGVYLVREKRGNTFSVRKVLIP
;
A
#
# COMPACT_ATOMS: atom_id res chain seq x y z
N MET A 1 9.60 16.41 -36.43
CA MET A 1 9.38 15.33 -35.42
C MET A 1 10.37 15.30 -34.26
N LYS A 2 11.58 15.86 -34.33
CA LYS A 2 12.55 15.86 -33.18
C LYS A 2 12.31 16.94 -32.10
N LYS A 3 11.46 17.94 -32.33
CA LYS A 3 11.17 19.02 -31.36
C LYS A 3 10.06 18.69 -30.36
N PHE A 4 9.17 17.73 -30.70
CA PHE A 4 8.07 17.30 -29.79
C PHE A 4 8.51 16.31 -28.71
N TYR A 5 9.61 15.58 -28.92
CA TYR A 5 10.11 14.61 -27.93
C TYR A 5 10.82 15.27 -26.74
N LYS A 6 11.39 16.47 -26.90
CA LYS A 6 12.04 17.19 -25.79
C LYS A 6 11.06 17.86 -24.83
N LEU A 7 9.89 18.29 -25.30
CA LEU A 7 8.88 18.88 -24.41
C LEU A 7 8.18 17.83 -23.54
N ARG A 8 8.02 16.59 -24.03
CA ARG A 8 7.38 15.52 -23.26
C ARG A 8 8.24 15.01 -22.10
N LYS A 9 9.58 15.04 -22.23
CA LYS A 9 10.51 14.67 -21.15
C LYS A 9 10.59 15.73 -20.04
N ILE A 10 10.43 17.00 -20.36
CA ILE A 10 10.44 18.09 -19.37
C ILE A 10 9.13 18.11 -18.57
N PHE A 11 8.00 17.76 -19.16
CA PHE A 11 6.72 17.66 -18.45
C PHE A 11 6.63 16.41 -17.53
N LEU A 12 7.27 15.30 -17.88
CA LEU A 12 7.32 14.09 -17.05
C LEU A 12 8.26 14.25 -15.85
N LEU A 13 9.36 15.01 -15.96
CA LEU A 13 10.21 15.33 -14.81
C LEU A 13 9.54 16.34 -13.86
N ALA A 14 8.78 17.31 -14.37
CA ALA A 14 8.07 18.27 -13.54
C ALA A 14 6.87 17.64 -12.80
N ALA A 15 6.22 16.62 -13.39
CA ALA A 15 5.14 15.89 -12.71
C ALA A 15 5.67 14.93 -11.62
N ALA A 16 6.86 14.35 -11.79
CA ALA A 16 7.49 13.52 -10.78
C ALA A 16 8.02 14.33 -9.57
N CYS A 17 8.38 15.61 -9.78
CA CYS A 17 8.77 16.50 -8.67
C CYS A 17 7.56 17.11 -7.94
N LEU A 18 6.36 17.13 -8.54
CA LEU A 18 5.15 17.71 -7.94
C LEU A 18 4.37 16.73 -7.04
N SER A 19 4.69 15.43 -7.07
CA SER A 19 4.06 14.44 -6.20
C SER A 19 4.81 14.18 -4.88
N LEU A 20 5.94 14.85 -4.62
CA LEU A 20 6.76 14.69 -3.42
C LEU A 20 6.58 15.79 -2.36
N SER A 21 5.68 16.72 -2.57
CA SER A 21 5.55 17.86 -1.67
C SER A 21 4.11 18.14 -1.28
N LEU A 22 3.53 17.35 -0.37
CA LEU A 22 2.32 17.83 0.34
C LEU A 22 1.94 16.99 1.56
N TYR A 23 2.92 16.38 2.26
CA TYR A 23 2.65 15.92 3.62
C TYR A 23 3.73 16.51 4.53
N SER A 24 3.40 17.61 5.18
CA SER A 24 4.16 18.12 6.29
C SER A 24 4.12 17.06 7.40
N GLN A 25 5.17 16.30 7.48
CA GLN A 25 5.44 15.32 8.53
C GLN A 25 5.83 16.10 9.79
N ASN A 26 5.67 15.55 10.98
CA ASN A 26 6.23 16.10 12.22
C ASN A 26 7.77 16.04 12.17
N ILE A 27 8.36 16.83 11.28
CA ILE A 27 9.81 16.97 11.13
C ILE A 27 10.29 17.76 12.32
N ILE A 28 11.04 17.11 13.21
CA ILE A 28 11.69 17.77 14.34
C ILE A 28 13.07 18.31 13.98
N TRP A 29 13.69 17.75 12.93
CA TRP A 29 14.96 18.21 12.41
C TRP A 29 15.15 17.74 10.96
N GLN A 30 15.82 18.58 10.17
CA GLN A 30 16.15 18.25 8.77
C GLN A 30 17.54 18.81 8.43
N ALA A 31 18.32 18.03 7.70
CA ALA A 31 19.59 18.47 7.15
C ALA A 31 19.37 19.53 6.06
N ASP A 32 20.12 20.61 6.12
CA ASP A 32 20.28 21.54 5.01
C ASP A 32 21.60 21.25 4.27
N PHE A 33 21.49 20.79 3.04
CA PHE A 33 22.62 20.55 2.14
C PHE A 33 22.68 21.61 1.01
N GLY A 34 21.92 22.70 1.13
CA GLY A 34 21.84 23.78 0.13
C GLY A 34 23.05 24.72 0.12
N SER A 35 23.89 24.72 1.15
CA SER A 35 25.05 25.62 1.25
C SER A 35 26.25 24.99 1.97
N GLU A 36 27.45 25.47 1.64
CA GLU A 36 28.67 25.05 2.34
C GLU A 36 28.66 25.48 3.81
N ASP A 37 28.04 26.61 4.14
CA ASP A 37 27.93 27.10 5.54
C ASP A 37 27.03 26.17 6.37
N ALA A 38 25.98 25.60 5.80
CA ALA A 38 25.16 24.60 6.45
C ALA A 38 25.93 23.28 6.64
N PHE A 39 26.70 22.86 5.64
CA PHE A 39 27.57 21.67 5.75
C PHE A 39 28.64 21.83 6.85
N ARG A 40 29.22 23.02 7.02
CA ARG A 40 30.21 23.32 8.08
C ARG A 40 29.70 23.16 9.52
N GLN A 41 28.38 23.02 9.70
CA GLN A 41 27.79 22.68 11.01
C GLN A 41 27.94 21.19 11.34
N TRP A 42 28.25 20.38 10.37
CA TRP A 42 28.52 18.97 10.57
C TRP A 42 29.97 18.76 11.01
N THR A 43 30.19 17.75 11.85
CA THR A 43 31.54 17.33 12.24
C THR A 43 32.04 16.27 11.27
N VAL A 44 33.17 16.52 10.65
CA VAL A 44 33.82 15.57 9.73
C VAL A 44 35.06 15.00 10.42
N VAL A 45 35.19 13.66 10.44
CA VAL A 45 36.34 12.98 11.04
C VAL A 45 36.91 12.00 10.03
N ASP A 46 38.20 12.18 9.68
CA ASP A 46 39.06 11.22 8.96
C ASP A 46 39.72 10.34 10.01
N ALA A 47 39.12 9.18 10.33
CA ALA A 47 39.56 8.35 11.44
C ALA A 47 40.77 7.47 11.08
N ASN A 48 40.98 7.15 9.79
CA ASN A 48 42.14 6.40 9.30
C ASN A 48 43.33 7.30 8.92
N ASN A 49 43.17 8.64 8.97
CA ASN A 49 44.16 9.67 8.67
C ASN A 49 44.79 9.52 7.27
N ASP A 50 43.99 9.20 6.27
CA ASP A 50 44.49 9.03 4.91
C ASP A 50 44.33 10.26 4.01
N GLY A 51 43.67 11.31 4.54
CA GLY A 51 43.45 12.61 3.89
C GLY A 51 42.28 12.63 2.93
N VAL A 52 41.48 11.57 2.91
CA VAL A 52 40.20 11.51 2.15
C VAL A 52 39.06 11.42 3.15
N THR A 53 38.03 12.24 2.99
CA THR A 53 36.88 12.24 3.89
C THR A 53 35.64 12.84 3.22
N TRP A 54 34.54 12.96 3.96
CA TRP A 54 33.34 13.64 3.50
C TRP A 54 33.62 15.11 3.19
N GLY A 55 33.06 15.60 2.09
CA GLY A 55 33.21 16.98 1.65
C GLY A 55 31.94 17.56 1.07
N TYR A 56 31.93 18.90 0.89
CA TYR A 56 30.90 19.63 0.19
C TYR A 56 31.42 20.10 -1.16
N GLU A 57 30.79 19.65 -2.25
CA GLU A 57 31.19 19.97 -3.63
C GLU A 57 30.01 20.63 -4.37
N PRO A 58 29.95 21.97 -4.48
CA PRO A 58 28.88 22.67 -5.13
C PRO A 58 28.67 22.22 -6.59
N GLY A 59 27.40 21.96 -6.95
CA GLY A 59 27.05 21.59 -8.31
C GLY A 59 27.23 20.11 -8.66
N VAL A 60 27.70 19.29 -7.72
CA VAL A 60 27.71 17.84 -7.88
C VAL A 60 26.31 17.26 -7.64
N THR A 61 25.91 16.33 -8.48
CA THR A 61 24.63 15.62 -8.41
C THR A 61 24.85 14.15 -8.09
N PRO A 62 23.96 13.49 -7.31
CA PRO A 62 22.66 13.95 -6.82
C PRO A 62 22.72 14.87 -5.60
N SER A 63 23.86 15.00 -4.93
CA SER A 63 24.03 15.82 -3.74
C SER A 63 25.42 16.46 -3.71
N PRO A 64 25.58 17.69 -3.17
CA PRO A 64 26.90 18.27 -2.92
C PRO A 64 27.64 17.60 -1.76
N VAL A 65 26.98 16.80 -0.92
CA VAL A 65 27.61 16.07 0.21
C VAL A 65 28.10 14.71 -0.30
N VAL A 66 29.42 14.59 -0.41
CA VAL A 66 30.07 13.45 -1.06
C VAL A 66 31.27 12.96 -0.29
N TYR A 67 31.43 11.64 -0.19
CA TYR A 67 32.66 10.93 0.16
C TYR A 67 33.30 10.39 -1.11
N ARG A 68 34.60 10.59 -1.26
CA ARG A 68 35.40 10.04 -2.35
C ARG A 68 36.28 8.91 -1.84
N TYR A 69 36.54 7.92 -2.70
CA TYR A 69 37.38 6.79 -2.34
C TYR A 69 38.89 7.17 -2.20
N HIS A 70 39.59 6.42 -1.36
CA HIS A 70 41.04 6.36 -1.40
C HIS A 70 41.50 5.15 -2.20
N TYR A 71 42.54 5.29 -3.03
CA TYR A 71 42.99 4.22 -3.93
C TYR A 71 43.65 3.03 -3.23
N ALA A 72 44.15 3.20 -2.01
CA ALA A 72 44.88 2.18 -1.26
C ALA A 72 44.24 1.81 0.07
N ASN A 73 43.44 2.69 0.67
CA ASN A 73 42.86 2.50 1.99
C ASN A 73 41.34 2.33 1.88
N SER A 74 40.79 1.50 2.75
CA SER A 74 39.32 1.49 2.98
C SER A 74 38.91 2.72 3.76
N GLY A 75 37.67 3.19 3.52
CA GLY A 75 37.11 4.33 4.25
C GLY A 75 36.94 4.02 5.75
N ASP A 76 37.22 5.01 6.56
CA ASP A 76 36.82 5.11 7.96
C ASP A 76 36.56 6.58 8.27
N ASP A 77 35.53 7.11 7.60
CA ASP A 77 35.29 8.54 7.52
C ASP A 77 33.89 8.88 7.99
N TRP A 78 33.82 9.78 8.93
CA TRP A 78 32.58 10.09 9.64
C TRP A 78 32.05 11.46 9.27
N LEU A 79 30.74 11.53 8.99
CA LEU A 79 29.96 12.74 8.85
C LEU A 79 28.91 12.76 9.97
N ILE A 80 29.11 13.61 10.99
CA ILE A 80 28.31 13.64 12.21
C ILE A 80 27.45 14.90 12.23
N SER A 81 26.15 14.74 12.45
CA SER A 81 25.18 15.82 12.43
C SER A 81 25.41 16.86 13.55
N PRO A 82 24.90 18.08 13.39
CA PRO A 82 24.63 18.96 14.52
C PRO A 82 23.78 18.26 15.59
N ALA A 83 23.72 18.85 16.78
CA ALA A 83 22.89 18.36 17.87
C ALA A 83 21.39 18.38 17.50
N ILE A 84 20.70 17.28 17.76
CA ILE A 84 19.27 17.12 17.54
C ILE A 84 18.63 16.92 18.90
N THR A 85 17.67 17.76 19.28
CA THR A 85 17.00 17.68 20.58
C THR A 85 15.55 17.25 20.40
N ALA A 86 15.16 16.20 21.10
CA ALA A 86 13.77 15.75 21.19
C ALA A 86 13.06 16.53 22.31
N ALA A 87 12.07 17.34 21.97
CA ALA A 87 11.32 18.11 22.97
C ALA A 87 10.50 17.21 23.91
N GLU A 88 10.02 16.09 23.41
CA GLU A 88 9.19 15.11 24.15
C GLU A 88 9.78 13.71 24.02
N ALA A 89 9.46 12.83 24.96
CA ALA A 89 9.76 11.40 24.84
C ALA A 89 8.95 10.83 23.67
N ALA A 90 9.61 10.21 22.71
CA ALA A 90 8.98 9.73 21.49
C ALA A 90 9.78 8.61 20.82
N GLN A 91 9.09 7.87 19.96
CA GLN A 91 9.76 7.13 18.92
C GLN A 91 9.98 8.06 17.72
N LEU A 92 11.22 8.18 17.29
CA LEU A 92 11.60 8.98 16.13
C LEU A 92 11.91 8.07 14.95
N MET A 93 11.56 8.55 13.76
CA MET A 93 12.00 7.95 12.49
C MET A 93 13.05 8.85 11.86
N VAL A 94 14.25 8.31 11.67
CA VAL A 94 15.30 8.95 10.88
C VAL A 94 15.20 8.45 9.45
N LYS A 95 14.77 9.30 8.54
CA LYS A 95 14.72 9.07 7.10
C LYS A 95 15.96 9.65 6.44
N TYR A 96 16.62 8.93 5.57
CA TYR A 96 17.78 9.45 4.85
C TYR A 96 17.87 8.87 3.44
N GLY A 97 18.34 9.72 2.52
CA GLY A 97 18.61 9.36 1.14
C GLY A 97 20.12 9.25 0.92
N TYR A 98 20.55 8.29 0.12
CA TYR A 98 21.95 8.08 -0.23
C TYR A 98 22.08 7.41 -1.59
N MET A 99 23.27 7.50 -2.20
CA MET A 99 23.58 6.90 -3.48
C MET A 99 25.05 6.49 -3.53
N GLY A 100 25.33 5.25 -3.94
CA GLY A 100 26.66 4.85 -4.38
C GLY A 100 26.87 5.27 -5.83
N SER A 101 28.12 5.17 -6.30
CA SER A 101 28.47 5.39 -7.70
C SER A 101 28.67 4.06 -8.42
N PHE A 102 29.43 4.06 -9.51
CA PHE A 102 29.62 2.93 -10.42
C PHE A 102 30.08 1.62 -9.76
N TYR A 103 30.89 1.71 -8.70
CA TYR A 103 31.31 0.56 -7.90
C TYR A 103 30.46 0.44 -6.63
N SER A 104 30.37 -0.78 -6.09
CA SER A 104 29.68 -1.05 -4.83
C SER A 104 30.34 -0.33 -3.67
N GLU A 105 29.60 0.57 -3.02
CA GLU A 105 30.00 1.32 -1.85
C GLU A 105 29.38 0.73 -0.57
N GLU A 106 29.88 1.17 0.59
CA GLU A 106 29.38 0.75 1.89
C GLU A 106 29.25 1.94 2.84
N MET A 107 28.19 1.95 3.65
CA MET A 107 27.93 2.99 4.63
C MET A 107 27.30 2.40 5.90
N GLU A 108 27.71 2.91 7.02
CA GLU A 108 27.11 2.61 8.32
C GLU A 108 26.43 3.86 8.89
N VAL A 109 25.31 3.68 9.60
CA VAL A 109 24.59 4.76 10.29
C VAL A 109 24.68 4.55 11.79
N TYR A 110 24.94 5.61 12.53
CA TYR A 110 25.17 5.61 13.95
C TYR A 110 24.32 6.67 14.67
N ARG A 111 24.15 6.50 15.99
CA ARG A 111 23.63 7.48 16.93
C ARG A 111 24.60 7.61 18.10
N GLY A 112 24.79 8.82 18.59
CA GLY A 112 25.66 9.10 19.76
C GLY A 112 25.20 10.29 20.58
N SER A 113 25.69 10.42 21.80
CA SER A 113 25.41 11.55 22.70
C SER A 113 26.28 12.77 22.46
N GLU A 114 27.44 12.59 21.82
CA GLU A 114 28.40 13.63 21.50
C GLU A 114 28.85 13.48 20.04
N PRO A 115 29.35 14.55 19.37
CA PRO A 115 29.78 14.49 17.98
C PRO A 115 31.20 13.89 17.83
N MET A 116 31.42 12.71 18.41
CA MET A 116 32.70 11.99 18.41
C MET A 116 32.47 10.51 18.12
N PRO A 117 33.29 9.86 17.26
CA PRO A 117 33.16 8.45 16.90
C PRO A 117 33.06 7.50 18.10
N GLU A 118 33.79 7.79 19.18
CA GLU A 118 33.87 6.95 20.40
C GLU A 118 32.54 6.86 21.17
N THR A 119 31.65 7.84 20.99
CA THR A 119 30.34 7.87 21.64
C THR A 119 29.23 7.28 20.78
N MET A 120 29.56 6.90 19.53
CA MET A 120 28.61 6.45 18.56
C MET A 120 28.31 4.96 18.67
N GLN A 121 27.01 4.62 18.62
CA GLN A 121 26.52 3.26 18.54
C GLN A 121 25.95 3.00 17.14
N ARG A 122 26.37 1.90 16.51
CA ARG A 122 25.92 1.53 15.18
C ARG A 122 24.45 1.12 15.19
N VAL A 123 23.67 1.70 14.30
CA VAL A 123 22.24 1.43 14.12
C VAL A 123 22.02 0.48 12.95
N VAL A 124 22.65 0.76 11.79
CA VAL A 124 22.45 -0.06 10.58
C VAL A 124 23.69 -0.02 9.68
N VAL A 125 23.84 -1.07 8.87
CA VAL A 125 24.89 -1.21 7.83
C VAL A 125 24.22 -1.30 6.46
N HIS A 126 24.76 -0.58 5.49
CA HIS A 126 24.39 -0.66 4.08
C HIS A 126 25.58 -1.14 3.27
N THR A 127 25.35 -2.17 2.47
CA THR A 127 26.37 -2.76 1.59
C THR A 127 25.85 -2.80 0.15
N ASP A 128 26.75 -2.99 -0.81
CA ASP A 128 26.44 -3.10 -2.24
C ASP A 128 25.69 -1.89 -2.82
N LEU A 129 26.02 -0.69 -2.35
CA LEU A 129 25.44 0.56 -2.84
C LEU A 129 26.02 0.93 -4.20
N LYS A 130 25.20 0.89 -5.24
CA LYS A 130 25.60 1.15 -6.63
C LYS A 130 24.96 2.43 -7.17
N ASP A 131 25.04 2.60 -8.46
CA ASP A 131 24.53 3.67 -9.31
C ASP A 131 23.00 3.84 -9.26
N LYS A 132 22.46 3.90 -8.06
CA LYS A 132 21.05 4.02 -7.79
C LYS A 132 20.84 4.83 -6.50
N GLU A 133 19.87 5.73 -6.51
CA GLU A 133 19.43 6.41 -5.30
C GLU A 133 18.63 5.44 -4.40
N TYR A 134 19.01 5.42 -3.14
CA TYR A 134 18.36 4.65 -2.09
C TYR A 134 17.74 5.59 -1.07
N ALA A 135 16.63 5.18 -0.48
CA ALA A 135 16.06 5.81 0.69
C ALA A 135 15.88 4.74 1.77
N SER A 136 16.30 5.06 2.98
CA SER A 136 16.19 4.19 4.15
C SER A 136 15.70 4.94 5.36
N TYR A 137 15.35 4.21 6.39
CA TYR A 137 14.97 4.78 7.67
C TYR A 137 15.41 3.86 8.82
N VAL A 138 15.55 4.47 10.01
CA VAL A 138 15.74 3.75 11.27
C VAL A 138 14.84 4.38 12.33
N PHE A 139 14.45 3.59 13.33
CA PHE A 139 13.68 4.07 14.47
C PHE A 139 14.56 4.21 15.69
N LEU A 140 14.37 5.30 16.43
CA LEU A 140 15.09 5.62 17.66
C LEU A 140 14.10 5.94 18.76
N GLU A 141 14.28 5.32 19.93
CA GLU A 141 13.58 5.74 21.15
C GLU A 141 14.38 6.87 21.79
N VAL A 142 13.69 7.93 22.20
CA VAL A 142 14.29 9.10 22.85
C VAL A 142 13.46 9.56 24.05
N GLU A 143 14.15 10.06 25.07
CA GLU A 143 13.54 10.68 26.24
C GLU A 143 13.26 12.18 25.98
N ALA A 144 12.33 12.75 26.76
CA ALA A 144 12.05 14.18 26.69
C ALA A 144 13.30 15.01 27.05
N GLY A 145 13.66 15.97 26.21
CA GLY A 145 14.84 16.80 26.37
C GLY A 145 16.16 16.11 25.97
N GLU A 146 16.11 14.88 25.51
CA GLU A 146 17.31 14.18 25.05
C GLU A 146 17.91 14.87 23.83
N THR A 147 19.22 15.04 23.85
CA THR A 147 20.01 15.54 22.72
C THR A 147 20.94 14.45 22.22
N PHE A 148 20.94 14.24 20.91
CA PHE A 148 21.74 13.21 20.24
C PHE A 148 22.28 13.69 18.90
N HIS A 149 23.22 12.92 18.35
CA HIS A 149 23.80 13.12 17.04
C HIS A 149 23.59 11.88 16.18
N LEU A 150 23.42 12.08 14.89
CA LEU A 150 23.44 11.02 13.86
C LEU A 150 24.81 11.05 13.17
N ALA A 151 25.33 9.90 12.80
CA ALA A 151 26.54 9.84 12.00
C ALA A 151 26.38 8.86 10.82
N PHE A 152 27.01 9.24 9.70
CA PHE A 152 27.12 8.46 8.48
C PHE A 152 28.59 8.17 8.26
N ARG A 153 28.98 6.90 8.45
CA ARG A 153 30.37 6.46 8.30
C ARG A 153 30.52 5.80 6.95
N ALA A 154 31.42 6.31 6.12
CA ALA A 154 31.85 5.66 4.89
C ALA A 154 32.81 4.54 5.24
N THR A 155 32.50 3.30 4.81
CA THR A 155 33.30 2.10 5.08
C THR A 155 33.68 1.35 3.81
N SER A 156 33.47 1.98 2.67
CA SER A 156 33.78 1.39 1.35
C SER A 156 35.21 0.86 1.28
N PRO A 157 35.42 -0.33 0.69
CA PRO A 157 36.79 -0.83 0.42
C PRO A 157 37.60 0.13 -0.44
N ALA A 158 38.92 -0.01 -0.41
CA ALA A 158 39.81 0.77 -1.26
C ALA A 158 39.45 0.64 -2.75
N TYR A 159 39.77 1.69 -3.53
CA TYR A 159 39.60 1.72 -4.98
C TYR A 159 38.13 1.54 -5.44
N LYS A 160 37.18 2.21 -4.77
CA LYS A 160 35.78 2.26 -5.18
C LYS A 160 35.49 3.55 -5.97
N SER A 161 34.45 4.31 -5.61
CA SER A 161 34.11 5.53 -6.34
C SER A 161 33.61 6.63 -5.40
N GLN A 162 32.32 6.90 -5.41
CA GLN A 162 31.72 8.00 -4.64
C GLN A 162 30.50 7.49 -3.88
N LEU A 163 30.33 8.02 -2.68
CA LEU A 163 29.14 7.83 -1.87
C LEU A 163 28.53 9.21 -1.57
N PHE A 164 27.25 9.34 -1.81
CA PHE A 164 26.49 10.59 -1.62
C PHE A 164 25.50 10.42 -0.49
N LEU A 165 25.36 11.46 0.35
CA LEU A 165 24.25 11.60 1.26
C LEU A 165 23.31 12.67 0.69
N THR A 166 22.07 12.29 0.32
CA THR A 166 21.18 13.18 -0.43
C THR A 166 20.17 13.91 0.44
N SER A 167 19.78 13.32 1.57
CA SER A 167 18.84 13.93 2.53
C SER A 167 18.95 13.25 3.89
N VAL A 168 18.63 13.98 4.96
CA VAL A 168 18.40 13.42 6.31
C VAL A 168 17.27 14.19 6.97
N GLN A 169 16.28 13.47 7.47
CA GLN A 169 15.13 14.01 8.20
C GLN A 169 14.89 13.20 9.47
N VAL A 170 14.56 13.86 10.55
CA VAL A 170 14.15 13.23 11.80
C VAL A 170 12.71 13.64 12.08
N LEU A 171 11.85 12.64 12.21
CA LEU A 171 10.41 12.81 12.35
C LEU A 171 9.92 12.13 13.61
N SER A 172 8.93 12.73 14.27
CA SER A 172 8.22 12.07 15.37
C SER A 172 7.20 11.08 14.82
N VAL A 173 7.28 9.82 15.29
CA VAL A 173 6.41 8.73 14.82
C VAL A 173 5.15 8.67 15.67
N GLY A 174 3.98 8.74 15.02
CA GLY A 174 2.71 8.34 15.59
C GLY A 174 2.27 9.07 16.87
N ASN A 175 2.76 10.28 17.15
CA ASN A 175 2.35 11.05 18.33
C ASN A 175 0.87 11.47 18.32
N ASN A 176 0.15 11.20 17.25
CA ASN A 176 -1.11 11.84 16.97
C ASN A 176 -2.34 10.96 17.16
N VAL A 177 -2.16 9.65 17.37
CA VAL A 177 -3.26 8.70 17.31
C VAL A 177 -4.02 8.58 18.64
N ALA A 178 -3.44 9.02 19.75
CA ALA A 178 -4.08 9.00 21.08
C ALA A 178 -4.93 10.25 21.40
N ASN A 179 -5.00 11.20 20.48
CA ASN A 179 -5.70 12.48 20.64
C ASN A 179 -7.03 12.51 19.92
N ALA A 180 -7.89 13.47 20.29
CA ALA A 180 -9.10 13.81 19.55
C ALA A 180 -8.81 14.21 18.08
N TYR A 181 -7.54 14.47 17.72
CA TYR A 181 -7.08 14.91 16.41
C TYR A 181 -5.92 14.02 15.89
N PRO A 182 -6.23 12.82 15.41
CA PRO A 182 -5.20 11.84 15.00
C PRO A 182 -4.48 12.20 13.70
N HIS A 183 -5.06 13.08 12.88
CA HIS A 183 -4.49 13.47 11.59
C HIS A 183 -3.94 14.89 11.67
N ARG A 184 -2.64 15.06 11.44
CA ARG A 184 -1.94 16.35 11.56
C ARG A 184 -1.06 16.63 10.36
N VAL A 185 -0.95 17.92 10.05
CA VAL A 185 -0.04 18.42 9.00
C VAL A 185 0.63 19.68 9.54
N ALA A 186 1.97 19.71 9.60
CA ALA A 186 2.72 20.89 10.00
C ALA A 186 3.23 21.64 8.78
N SER A 187 3.14 22.97 8.79
CA SER A 187 3.64 23.85 7.75
C SER A 187 5.10 24.27 7.98
N ALA A 188 5.74 24.82 6.96
CA ALA A 188 7.08 25.40 7.06
C ALA A 188 7.12 26.60 8.03
N SER A 189 5.99 27.27 8.28
CA SER A 189 5.88 28.36 9.23
C SER A 189 5.86 27.93 10.70
N GLY A 190 5.72 26.61 10.97
CA GLY A 190 5.62 26.03 12.31
C GLY A 190 4.19 25.85 12.82
N LEU A 191 3.16 26.29 12.07
CA LEU A 191 1.78 25.96 12.40
C LEU A 191 1.47 24.52 12.04
N THR A 192 0.79 23.79 12.93
CA THR A 192 0.25 22.44 12.69
C THR A 192 -1.26 22.49 12.70
N LEU A 193 -1.88 22.04 11.61
CA LEU A 193 -3.32 21.75 11.57
C LEU A 193 -3.56 20.28 11.88
N ALA A 194 -4.65 20.02 12.60
CA ALA A 194 -5.07 18.67 12.96
C ALA A 194 -6.58 18.49 12.81
N CYS A 195 -7.02 17.26 12.50
CA CYS A 195 -8.45 16.93 12.43
C CYS A 195 -8.78 15.58 13.07
N SER A 196 -10.05 15.43 13.41
CA SER A 196 -10.59 14.18 13.98
C SER A 196 -10.67 13.06 12.96
N GLU A 197 -10.98 13.39 11.68
CA GLU A 197 -11.28 12.43 10.62
C GLU A 197 -10.61 12.86 9.31
N LYS A 198 -10.03 11.92 8.61
CA LYS A 198 -9.43 12.11 7.28
C LYS A 198 -10.36 11.67 6.13
N TYR A 199 -11.26 10.73 6.41
CA TYR A 199 -12.20 10.16 5.45
C TYR A 199 -13.61 10.22 6.03
N VAL A 200 -14.52 10.89 5.33
CA VAL A 200 -15.90 11.10 5.79
C VAL A 200 -16.91 10.80 4.68
N GLU A 201 -18.16 10.56 5.05
CA GLU A 201 -19.26 10.49 4.07
C GLU A 201 -19.82 11.89 3.79
N ALA A 202 -19.92 12.24 2.52
CA ALA A 202 -20.49 13.51 2.09
C ALA A 202 -21.99 13.62 2.46
N GLY A 203 -22.40 14.79 2.88
CA GLY A 203 -23.81 15.06 3.21
C GLY A 203 -24.32 14.42 4.50
N LYS A 204 -23.45 13.79 5.29
CA LYS A 204 -23.78 13.31 6.64
C LYS A 204 -23.57 14.44 7.66
N THR A 205 -24.15 14.25 8.83
CA THR A 205 -24.03 15.19 9.95
C THR A 205 -22.72 15.01 10.73
N GLN A 206 -21.82 14.13 10.29
CA GLN A 206 -20.52 13.93 10.90
C GLN A 206 -19.67 15.18 10.70
N GLU A 207 -19.27 15.79 11.80
CA GLU A 207 -18.40 16.95 11.81
C GLU A 207 -16.94 16.54 11.82
N VAL A 208 -16.14 17.16 10.98
CA VAL A 208 -14.68 17.13 11.08
C VAL A 208 -14.28 18.21 12.06
N SER A 209 -13.82 17.83 13.25
CA SER A 209 -13.27 18.74 14.23
C SER A 209 -11.82 19.07 13.88
N LEU A 210 -11.45 20.35 14.06
CA LEU A 210 -10.16 20.89 13.69
C LEU A 210 -9.45 21.45 14.92
N ALA A 211 -8.12 21.38 14.95
CA ALA A 211 -7.28 22.07 15.92
C ALA A 211 -6.06 22.68 15.22
N VAL A 212 -5.59 23.81 15.75
CA VAL A 212 -4.40 24.52 15.28
C VAL A 212 -3.41 24.59 16.43
N PHE A 213 -2.15 24.22 16.14
CA PHE A 213 -1.06 24.28 17.12
C PHE A 213 0.06 25.19 16.59
N ASP A 214 0.63 26.00 17.45
CA ASP A 214 1.90 26.71 17.25
C ASP A 214 2.97 26.06 18.14
N GLY A 215 3.82 25.24 17.53
CA GLY A 215 4.69 24.34 18.27
C GLY A 215 3.85 23.33 19.08
N THR A 216 3.95 23.39 20.43
CA THR A 216 3.18 22.53 21.34
C THR A 216 1.91 23.20 21.90
N GLU A 217 1.72 24.49 21.68
CA GLU A 217 0.59 25.27 22.17
C GLU A 217 -0.61 25.14 21.23
N GLU A 218 -1.78 24.81 21.78
CA GLU A 218 -3.03 24.82 21.02
C GLU A 218 -3.58 26.25 20.92
N VAL A 219 -3.65 26.78 19.70
CA VAL A 219 -4.08 28.16 19.38
C VAL A 219 -5.38 28.19 18.54
N THR A 220 -6.15 27.13 18.61
CA THR A 220 -7.36 26.91 17.77
C THR A 220 -8.35 28.08 17.83
N THR A 221 -8.56 28.65 19.02
CA THR A 221 -9.52 29.76 19.24
C THR A 221 -8.98 31.13 18.82
N GLU A 222 -7.69 31.24 18.56
CA GLU A 222 -6.99 32.47 18.20
C GLU A 222 -6.62 32.50 16.72
N ALA A 223 -6.61 31.31 16.08
CA ALA A 223 -6.26 31.14 14.68
C ALA A 223 -7.48 31.40 13.77
N GLU A 224 -7.22 31.98 12.61
CA GLU A 224 -8.18 32.07 11.52
C GLU A 224 -8.08 30.80 10.66
N ILE A 225 -9.12 29.96 10.67
CA ILE A 225 -9.17 28.70 9.91
C ILE A 225 -10.01 28.90 8.64
N TYR A 226 -9.52 28.37 7.53
CA TYR A 226 -10.18 28.40 6.23
C TYR A 226 -10.38 26.99 5.68
N VAL A 227 -11.45 26.82 4.90
CA VAL A 227 -11.71 25.62 4.11
C VAL A 227 -11.82 25.97 2.64
N CYS A 228 -11.14 25.21 1.78
CA CYS A 228 -11.35 25.20 0.33
C CYS A 228 -12.09 23.92 -0.02
N ALA A 229 -13.37 24.06 -0.45
CA ALA A 229 -14.23 22.95 -0.82
C ALA A 229 -13.87 22.38 -2.21
N PRO A 230 -14.43 21.20 -2.61
CA PRO A 230 -14.14 20.58 -3.92
C PRO A 230 -14.46 21.45 -5.13
N ASP A 231 -15.43 22.36 -5.03
CA ASP A 231 -15.79 23.35 -6.06
C ASP A 231 -14.76 24.49 -6.18
N GLY A 232 -13.72 24.51 -5.34
CA GLY A 232 -12.70 25.54 -5.28
C GLY A 232 -13.10 26.79 -4.48
N LYS A 233 -14.29 26.80 -3.89
CA LYS A 233 -14.72 27.91 -3.04
C LYS A 233 -14.03 27.86 -1.70
N GLU A 234 -13.42 28.98 -1.33
CA GLU A 234 -12.75 29.18 -0.05
C GLU A 234 -13.62 30.03 0.88
N VAL A 235 -13.76 29.58 2.11
CA VAL A 235 -14.52 30.30 3.15
C VAL A 235 -13.80 30.24 4.50
N PRO A 236 -13.83 31.31 5.31
CA PRO A 236 -13.38 31.27 6.69
C PRO A 236 -14.37 30.47 7.54
N LEU A 237 -13.84 29.71 8.50
CA LEU A 237 -14.66 29.02 9.49
C LEU A 237 -14.92 29.93 10.70
N THR A 238 -16.14 29.89 11.20
CA THR A 238 -16.53 30.59 12.44
C THR A 238 -16.30 29.73 13.68
N GLU A 239 -16.28 28.42 13.50
CA GLU A 239 -16.09 27.42 14.53
C GLU A 239 -15.08 26.37 14.01
N PRO A 240 -14.28 25.73 14.88
CA PRO A 240 -13.24 24.81 14.47
C PRO A 240 -13.78 23.40 14.11
N HIS A 241 -14.90 23.36 13.38
CA HIS A 241 -15.47 22.14 12.83
C HIS A 241 -16.15 22.42 11.49
N TYR A 242 -16.29 21.36 10.66
CA TYR A 242 -16.87 21.49 9.35
C TYR A 242 -17.60 20.20 8.93
N ILE A 243 -18.75 20.35 8.24
CA ILE A 243 -19.48 19.25 7.63
C ILE A 243 -19.20 19.23 6.14
N CYS A 244 -18.61 18.15 5.63
CA CYS A 244 -18.37 17.95 4.22
C CYS A 244 -19.66 17.55 3.50
N THR A 245 -20.21 18.44 2.69
CA THR A 245 -21.53 18.24 2.05
C THR A 245 -21.45 17.60 0.67
N GLU A 246 -20.33 17.74 -0.02
CA GLU A 246 -20.11 17.25 -1.38
C GLU A 246 -18.97 16.24 -1.40
N VAL A 247 -19.00 15.32 -2.34
CA VAL A 247 -17.92 14.37 -2.59
C VAL A 247 -16.70 15.10 -3.16
N GLY A 248 -15.52 14.81 -2.62
CA GLY A 248 -14.27 15.39 -3.08
C GLY A 248 -13.32 15.75 -1.94
N GLU A 249 -12.22 16.40 -2.31
CA GLU A 249 -11.16 16.81 -1.38
C GLU A 249 -11.47 18.19 -0.79
N TYR A 250 -11.48 18.27 0.54
CA TYR A 250 -11.54 19.50 1.31
C TYR A 250 -10.15 19.80 1.85
N ARG A 251 -9.66 21.02 1.64
CA ARG A 251 -8.36 21.49 2.12
C ARG A 251 -8.54 22.55 3.18
N PHE A 252 -8.00 22.31 4.36
CA PHE A 252 -8.03 23.23 5.48
C PHE A 252 -6.65 23.85 5.70
N TYR A 253 -6.61 25.13 6.01
CA TYR A 253 -5.41 25.85 6.40
C TYR A 253 -5.72 26.95 7.42
N ALA A 254 -4.71 27.45 8.11
CA ALA A 254 -4.87 28.45 9.16
C ALA A 254 -3.84 29.56 9.08
N HIS A 255 -4.19 30.69 9.65
CA HIS A 255 -3.29 31.81 9.93
C HIS A 255 -3.31 32.13 11.43
N HIS A 256 -2.15 32.38 12.01
CA HIS A 256 -1.98 32.81 13.40
C HIS A 256 -0.69 33.61 13.54
N GLU A 257 -0.75 34.84 14.14
CA GLU A 257 0.39 35.71 14.43
C GLU A 257 1.40 35.88 13.28
N GLY A 258 0.90 36.01 12.04
CA GLY A 258 1.73 36.16 10.84
C GLY A 258 2.32 34.89 10.26
N LYS A 259 2.07 33.73 10.87
CA LYS A 259 2.34 32.41 10.34
C LYS A 259 1.18 31.93 9.48
N SER A 260 1.43 30.99 8.56
CA SER A 260 0.43 30.43 7.66
C SER A 260 0.70 28.95 7.40
N SER A 261 -0.35 28.16 7.26
CA SER A 261 -0.26 26.75 6.85
C SER A 261 -0.75 26.48 5.41
N VAL A 262 -0.87 27.51 4.58
CA VAL A 262 -1.32 27.38 3.17
C VAL A 262 -0.39 26.50 2.33
N ASP A 263 0.90 26.48 2.64
CA ASP A 263 1.92 25.63 2.00
C ASP A 263 1.76 24.15 2.32
N ALA A 264 1.03 23.81 3.38
CA ALA A 264 0.78 22.46 3.85
C ALA A 264 -0.66 22.31 4.36
N PRO A 265 -1.67 22.32 3.46
CA PRO A 265 -3.06 22.22 3.87
C PRO A 265 -3.37 20.81 4.40
N LEU A 266 -4.22 20.75 5.41
CA LEU A 266 -4.79 19.51 5.91
C LEU A 266 -5.88 19.05 4.95
N CYS A 267 -5.75 17.86 4.36
CA CYS A 267 -6.71 17.31 3.41
C CYS A 267 -7.65 16.32 4.09
N VAL A 268 -8.95 16.53 3.90
CA VAL A 268 -10.02 15.58 4.27
C VAL A 268 -10.74 15.17 3.00
N GLN A 269 -10.84 13.86 2.76
CA GLN A 269 -11.54 13.32 1.60
C GLN A 269 -12.96 12.92 1.99
N ALA A 270 -13.94 13.52 1.35
CA ALA A 270 -15.33 13.12 1.45
C ALA A 270 -15.70 12.17 0.30
N PHE A 271 -16.30 11.05 0.64
CA PHE A 271 -16.74 10.00 -0.27
C PHE A 271 -18.27 9.88 -0.28
N HIS A 272 -18.83 9.17 -1.27
CA HIS A 272 -20.24 8.78 -1.26
C HIS A 272 -20.55 7.92 -0.03
N ARG A 273 -19.64 7.00 0.30
CA ARG A 273 -19.71 6.17 1.50
C ARG A 273 -18.32 5.78 2.02
N VAL A 274 -18.21 5.64 3.34
CA VAL A 274 -17.05 5.01 4.00
C VAL A 274 -17.58 3.77 4.75
N PRO A 275 -17.47 2.55 4.16
CA PRO A 275 -18.00 1.35 4.78
C PRO A 275 -17.38 1.11 6.16
N ALA A 276 -18.20 0.76 7.16
CA ALA A 276 -17.69 0.47 8.50
C ALA A 276 -16.81 -0.79 8.48
N LEU A 277 -15.68 -0.72 9.15
CA LEU A 277 -14.83 -1.89 9.37
C LEU A 277 -15.45 -2.79 10.44
N PRO A 278 -15.25 -4.13 10.36
CA PRO A 278 -15.57 -5.02 11.46
C PRO A 278 -14.86 -4.62 12.75
N ALA A 279 -15.52 -4.85 13.89
CA ALA A 279 -14.89 -4.63 15.19
C ALA A 279 -13.62 -5.49 15.34
N ASP A 280 -12.59 -4.93 15.94
CA ASP A 280 -11.37 -5.66 16.27
C ASP A 280 -11.59 -6.44 17.57
N GLU A 281 -11.62 -7.76 17.48
CA GLU A 281 -11.88 -8.64 18.63
C GLU A 281 -10.63 -8.85 19.51
N GLN A 282 -9.44 -8.54 18.97
CA GLN A 282 -8.15 -8.70 19.67
C GLN A 282 -7.27 -7.44 19.52
N PRO A 283 -7.72 -6.26 20.02
CA PRO A 283 -7.06 -4.99 19.75
C PRO A 283 -5.61 -4.92 20.26
N ALA A 284 -5.26 -5.67 21.29
CA ALA A 284 -3.92 -5.70 21.87
C ALA A 284 -3.00 -6.78 21.26
N SER A 285 -3.50 -7.62 20.35
CA SER A 285 -2.68 -8.68 19.75
C SER A 285 -1.82 -8.14 18.61
N GLU A 286 -0.57 -8.59 18.58
CA GLU A 286 0.41 -8.37 17.52
C GLU A 286 0.73 -9.68 16.76
N GLU A 287 0.02 -10.77 17.07
CA GLU A 287 0.17 -12.09 16.46
C GLU A 287 -0.67 -12.19 15.18
N PHE A 288 -0.22 -11.55 14.11
CA PHE A 288 -1.00 -11.38 12.87
C PHE A 288 -0.96 -12.60 11.97
N PHE A 289 -2.12 -12.95 11.42
CA PHE A 289 -2.26 -14.02 10.45
C PHE A 289 -1.68 -13.59 9.10
N ARG A 290 -0.76 -14.40 8.56
CA ARG A 290 -0.06 -14.12 7.30
C ARG A 290 -0.83 -14.66 6.10
N ARG A 291 -1.02 -13.81 5.11
CA ARG A 291 -1.48 -14.13 3.76
C ARG A 291 -0.48 -13.62 2.74
N VAL A 292 -0.47 -14.23 1.56
CA VAL A 292 0.45 -13.86 0.48
C VAL A 292 -0.30 -13.42 -0.76
N LEU A 293 0.28 -12.48 -1.47
CA LEU A 293 -0.17 -12.00 -2.76
C LEU A 293 0.50 -12.81 -3.87
N LEU A 294 -0.30 -13.49 -4.68
CA LEU A 294 0.15 -14.15 -5.91
C LEU A 294 -0.20 -13.28 -7.12
N LEU A 295 0.81 -12.93 -7.90
CA LEU A 295 0.66 -12.19 -9.15
C LEU A 295 0.78 -13.17 -10.31
N GLN A 296 -0.12 -13.06 -11.30
CA GLN A 296 -0.07 -13.84 -12.54
C GLN A 296 -0.04 -12.88 -13.73
N GLY A 297 1.03 -12.93 -14.51
CA GLY A 297 1.09 -12.28 -15.82
C GLY A 297 0.51 -13.23 -16.90
N THR A 298 -0.52 -12.75 -17.61
CA THR A 298 -1.28 -13.55 -18.55
C THR A 298 -1.76 -12.73 -19.76
N GLY A 299 -2.49 -13.37 -20.66
CA GLY A 299 -3.16 -12.75 -21.79
C GLY A 299 -3.88 -13.75 -22.67
N VAL A 300 -5.02 -13.36 -23.24
CA VAL A 300 -5.85 -14.23 -24.08
C VAL A 300 -5.13 -14.72 -25.34
N HIS A 301 -4.18 -13.95 -25.87
CA HIS A 301 -3.36 -14.31 -27.03
C HIS A 301 -2.12 -15.14 -26.70
N CYS A 302 -1.85 -15.40 -25.41
CA CYS A 302 -0.70 -16.17 -24.96
C CYS A 302 -0.97 -17.68 -25.04
N GLY A 303 -0.36 -18.37 -25.99
CA GLY A 303 -0.61 -19.81 -26.23
C GLY A 303 -0.09 -20.74 -25.12
N TYR A 304 0.81 -20.27 -24.24
CA TYR A 304 1.32 -21.05 -23.11
C TYR A 304 0.66 -20.69 -21.77
N CYS A 305 -0.16 -19.62 -21.73
CA CYS A 305 -0.82 -19.18 -20.50
C CYS A 305 -1.82 -20.20 -19.91
N PRO A 306 -2.45 -21.09 -20.69
CA PRO A 306 -3.22 -22.19 -20.12
C PRO A 306 -2.46 -23.06 -19.11
N ASN A 307 -1.14 -23.25 -19.27
CA ASN A 307 -0.33 -23.99 -18.29
C ASN A 307 -0.40 -23.37 -16.89
N ALA A 308 -0.33 -22.05 -16.81
CA ALA A 308 -0.43 -21.32 -15.55
C ALA A 308 -1.85 -21.40 -14.97
N VAL A 309 -2.88 -21.29 -15.81
CA VAL A 309 -4.29 -21.41 -15.39
C VAL A 309 -4.59 -22.80 -14.84
N GLY A 310 -4.17 -23.86 -15.53
CA GLY A 310 -4.33 -25.25 -15.06
C GLY A 310 -3.61 -25.49 -13.73
N ALA A 311 -2.40 -24.96 -13.58
CA ALA A 311 -1.66 -25.04 -12.33
C ALA A 311 -2.37 -24.32 -11.18
N LEU A 312 -2.94 -23.14 -11.42
CA LEU A 312 -3.72 -22.40 -10.41
C LEU A 312 -4.98 -23.17 -9.98
N TRP A 313 -5.67 -23.81 -10.90
CA TRP A 313 -6.83 -24.65 -10.52
C TRP A 313 -6.43 -25.80 -9.59
N ARG A 314 -5.32 -26.46 -9.89
CA ARG A 314 -4.80 -27.56 -9.05
C ARG A 314 -4.34 -27.06 -7.69
N PHE A 315 -3.66 -25.90 -7.66
CA PHE A 315 -3.18 -25.27 -6.43
C PHE A 315 -4.35 -24.83 -5.53
N PHE A 316 -5.34 -24.12 -6.07
CA PHE A 316 -6.50 -23.65 -5.33
C PHE A 316 -7.57 -24.73 -5.04
N ALA A 317 -7.39 -25.95 -5.53
CA ALA A 317 -8.19 -27.09 -5.07
C ALA A 317 -7.90 -27.43 -3.59
N ASP A 318 -6.74 -27.05 -3.06
CA ASP A 318 -6.41 -27.12 -1.64
C ASP A 318 -7.06 -25.93 -0.90
N LYS A 319 -7.96 -26.24 0.05
CA LYS A 319 -8.69 -25.24 0.81
C LYS A 319 -7.80 -24.37 1.71
N GLU A 320 -6.81 -24.97 2.34
CA GLU A 320 -5.92 -24.27 3.25
C GLU A 320 -5.14 -23.20 2.51
N LYS A 321 -4.71 -23.49 1.29
CA LYS A 321 -4.01 -22.54 0.42
C LYS A 321 -4.94 -21.45 -0.12
N THR A 322 -6.19 -21.78 -0.43
CA THR A 322 -7.19 -20.81 -0.92
C THR A 322 -7.42 -19.68 0.09
N ASP A 323 -7.43 -19.98 1.39
CA ASP A 323 -7.73 -19.00 2.43
C ASP A 323 -6.53 -18.08 2.77
N ARG A 324 -5.34 -18.45 2.31
CA ARG A 324 -4.08 -17.74 2.61
C ARG A 324 -3.45 -17.05 1.40
N VAL A 325 -3.98 -17.25 0.20
CA VAL A 325 -3.41 -16.72 -1.04
C VAL A 325 -4.43 -15.86 -1.79
N CYS A 326 -4.09 -14.60 -2.02
CA CYS A 326 -4.88 -13.69 -2.85
C CYS A 326 -4.24 -13.58 -4.24
N LEU A 327 -5.00 -13.92 -5.29
CA LEU A 327 -4.56 -13.84 -6.69
C LEU A 327 -4.93 -12.49 -7.30
N ILE A 328 -3.97 -11.85 -7.96
CA ILE A 328 -4.17 -10.79 -8.95
C ILE A 328 -3.60 -11.25 -10.29
N ALA A 329 -4.45 -11.34 -11.32
CA ALA A 329 -4.04 -11.59 -12.69
C ALA A 329 -3.96 -10.28 -13.48
N HIS A 330 -2.81 -10.01 -14.10
CA HIS A 330 -2.63 -8.85 -14.97
C HIS A 330 -2.51 -9.29 -16.42
N HIS A 331 -3.50 -8.85 -17.24
CA HIS A 331 -3.54 -9.09 -18.67
C HIS A 331 -2.70 -8.02 -19.40
N SER A 332 -1.40 -8.22 -19.45
CA SER A 332 -0.43 -7.25 -19.98
C SER A 332 0.44 -7.82 -21.11
N TYR A 333 0.11 -9.02 -21.61
CA TYR A 333 0.85 -9.68 -22.71
C TYR A 333 0.77 -8.86 -24.01
N TYR A 334 -0.44 -8.39 -24.38
CA TYR A 334 -0.66 -7.51 -25.52
C TYR A 334 -1.69 -6.42 -25.20
N TYR A 335 -1.46 -5.21 -25.67
CA TYR A 335 -2.38 -4.07 -25.55
C TYR A 335 -3.74 -4.30 -26.24
N THR A 336 -3.84 -5.29 -27.14
CA THR A 336 -5.09 -5.70 -27.80
C THR A 336 -5.87 -6.75 -27.02
N ASP A 337 -5.34 -7.22 -25.87
CA ASP A 337 -6.05 -8.13 -24.99
C ASP A 337 -7.32 -7.43 -24.47
N PRO A 338 -8.50 -8.05 -24.58
CA PRO A 338 -9.75 -7.45 -24.09
C PRO A 338 -9.75 -7.15 -22.60
N LEU A 339 -8.87 -7.80 -21.83
CA LEU A 339 -8.72 -7.61 -20.39
C LEU A 339 -7.56 -6.69 -20.03
N TYR A 340 -6.83 -6.19 -21.05
CA TYR A 340 -5.77 -5.19 -20.83
C TYR A 340 -6.34 -3.91 -20.25
N CYS A 341 -5.64 -3.33 -19.28
CA CYS A 341 -5.92 -2.02 -18.71
C CYS A 341 -4.65 -1.41 -18.11
N GLU A 342 -4.70 -0.12 -17.80
CA GLU A 342 -3.58 0.61 -17.18
C GLU A 342 -3.10 -0.04 -15.88
N ALA A 343 -4.02 -0.51 -15.02
CA ALA A 343 -3.68 -1.21 -13.80
C ALA A 343 -2.86 -2.49 -14.04
N ALA A 344 -3.17 -3.24 -15.11
CA ALA A 344 -2.42 -4.43 -15.49
C ALA A 344 -0.99 -4.08 -15.94
N GLU A 345 -0.82 -2.98 -16.68
CA GLU A 345 0.48 -2.48 -17.11
C GLU A 345 1.33 -2.02 -15.93
N ILE A 346 0.72 -1.29 -14.98
CA ILE A 346 1.39 -0.82 -13.75
C ILE A 346 1.90 -2.01 -12.92
N ILE A 347 1.07 -3.03 -12.69
CA ILE A 347 1.51 -4.23 -11.96
C ILE A 347 2.63 -4.94 -12.72
N SER A 348 2.48 -5.13 -14.03
CA SER A 348 3.50 -5.76 -14.87
C SER A 348 4.85 -5.06 -14.78
N SER A 349 4.85 -3.73 -14.80
CA SER A 349 6.08 -2.92 -14.69
C SER A 349 6.80 -3.09 -13.35
N GLN A 350 6.06 -3.39 -12.29
CA GLN A 350 6.62 -3.62 -10.96
C GLN A 350 7.18 -5.03 -10.79
N THR A 351 6.68 -6.02 -11.54
CA THR A 351 7.21 -7.40 -11.49
C THR A 351 8.54 -7.53 -12.23
N ASP A 352 8.78 -6.70 -13.26
CA ASP A 352 9.98 -6.77 -14.12
C ASP A 352 10.17 -8.14 -14.81
N LEU A 353 9.05 -8.89 -15.00
CA LEU A 353 9.03 -10.18 -15.70
C LEU A 353 8.50 -9.98 -17.12
N ASN A 354 9.37 -10.22 -18.12
CA ASN A 354 9.10 -9.89 -19.53
C ASN A 354 8.62 -11.08 -20.38
N ALA A 355 8.45 -12.27 -19.79
CA ALA A 355 7.96 -13.46 -20.48
C ALA A 355 6.62 -13.94 -19.90
N TYR A 356 5.78 -14.58 -20.72
CA TYR A 356 4.44 -15.03 -20.33
C TYR A 356 4.22 -16.52 -20.67
N PRO A 357 3.48 -17.28 -19.83
CA PRO A 357 2.95 -16.86 -18.54
C PRO A 357 4.06 -16.60 -17.53
N ASN A 358 3.81 -15.69 -16.59
CA ASN A 358 4.68 -15.50 -15.43
C ASN A 358 3.87 -15.50 -14.14
N MET A 359 4.54 -15.79 -13.04
CA MET A 359 4.00 -15.66 -11.68
C MET A 359 5.06 -15.11 -10.75
N MET A 360 4.61 -14.38 -9.73
CA MET A 360 5.46 -13.83 -8.68
C MET A 360 4.69 -13.77 -7.37
N VAL A 361 5.36 -14.02 -6.26
CA VAL A 361 4.79 -13.89 -4.92
C VAL A 361 5.31 -12.62 -4.25
N ASN A 362 4.40 -11.83 -3.67
CA ASN A 362 4.66 -10.64 -2.84
C ASN A 362 5.55 -9.56 -3.50
N PHE A 363 5.59 -9.46 -4.83
CA PHE A 363 6.55 -8.62 -5.59
C PHE A 363 8.01 -8.96 -5.30
N ASN A 364 8.31 -10.16 -4.78
CA ASN A 364 9.67 -10.61 -4.54
C ASN A 364 10.26 -11.21 -5.82
N LYS A 365 11.31 -10.58 -6.38
CA LYS A 365 11.95 -11.02 -7.62
C LYS A 365 12.57 -12.42 -7.52
N GLU A 366 13.02 -12.82 -6.33
CA GLU A 366 13.55 -14.16 -6.08
C GLU A 366 12.43 -15.22 -6.12
N TRP A 367 11.19 -14.80 -5.86
CA TRP A 367 9.98 -15.60 -5.94
C TRP A 367 9.18 -15.33 -7.22
N GLY A 368 9.89 -15.17 -8.33
CA GLY A 368 9.33 -14.98 -9.66
C GLY A 368 9.69 -16.13 -10.60
N THR A 369 8.79 -16.49 -11.53
CA THR A 369 9.04 -17.53 -12.54
C THR A 369 8.30 -17.24 -13.84
N THR A 370 8.77 -17.83 -14.94
CA THR A 370 8.18 -17.67 -16.27
C THR A 370 8.22 -19.00 -17.07
N GLY A 371 7.25 -19.17 -17.97
CA GLY A 371 7.33 -20.14 -19.06
C GLY A 371 7.38 -21.63 -18.66
N LEU A 372 6.93 -21.98 -17.45
CA LEU A 372 6.91 -23.37 -17.00
C LEU A 372 5.77 -24.17 -17.64
N SER A 373 5.90 -25.51 -17.63
CA SER A 373 4.77 -26.41 -17.84
C SER A 373 3.78 -26.30 -16.69
N GLU A 374 2.57 -26.85 -16.85
CA GLU A 374 1.57 -26.90 -15.79
C GLU A 374 2.12 -27.56 -14.51
N ASP A 375 2.73 -28.75 -14.63
CA ASP A 375 3.35 -29.43 -13.47
C ASP A 375 4.48 -28.63 -12.86
N GLY A 376 5.26 -27.92 -13.68
CA GLY A 376 6.33 -27.02 -13.22
C GLY A 376 5.79 -25.87 -12.40
N PHE A 377 4.69 -25.25 -12.82
CA PHE A 377 4.02 -24.20 -12.05
C PHE A 377 3.41 -24.73 -10.76
N VAL A 378 2.79 -25.92 -10.75
CA VAL A 378 2.26 -26.52 -9.52
C VAL A 378 3.37 -26.76 -8.50
N TYR A 379 4.50 -27.31 -8.95
CA TYR A 379 5.65 -27.53 -8.08
C TYR A 379 6.16 -26.20 -7.50
N TRP A 380 6.42 -25.23 -8.36
CA TRP A 380 6.89 -23.92 -7.96
C TRP A 380 5.92 -23.19 -7.00
N LEU A 381 4.60 -23.23 -7.28
CA LEU A 381 3.58 -22.63 -6.42
C LEU A 381 3.62 -23.22 -5.01
N ASN A 382 3.73 -24.53 -4.88
CA ASN A 382 3.79 -25.18 -3.57
C ASN A 382 5.05 -24.77 -2.79
N GLU A 383 6.21 -24.84 -3.41
CA GLU A 383 7.49 -24.48 -2.76
C GLU A 383 7.52 -23.01 -2.32
N VAL A 384 7.25 -22.09 -3.25
CA VAL A 384 7.41 -20.66 -3.00
C VAL A 384 6.30 -20.10 -2.10
N VAL A 385 5.06 -20.57 -2.25
CA VAL A 385 3.97 -20.11 -1.38
C VAL A 385 4.13 -20.64 0.03
N ASP A 386 4.55 -21.91 0.20
CA ASP A 386 4.80 -22.47 1.52
C ASP A 386 5.93 -21.69 2.23
N GLU A 387 7.03 -21.38 1.54
CA GLU A 387 8.10 -20.51 2.05
C GLU A 387 7.58 -19.11 2.41
N ALA A 388 6.80 -18.48 1.52
CA ALA A 388 6.26 -17.15 1.74
C ALA A 388 5.25 -17.07 2.90
N LEU A 389 4.61 -18.18 3.23
CA LEU A 389 3.66 -18.31 4.33
C LEU A 389 4.35 -18.60 5.69
N GLU A 390 5.64 -18.90 5.68
CA GLU A 390 6.40 -19.08 6.93
C GLU A 390 6.47 -17.77 7.73
N GLY A 391 6.47 -17.92 9.05
CA GLY A 391 6.61 -16.80 9.98
C GLY A 391 5.32 -16.00 10.18
N LYS A 392 5.47 -14.82 10.77
CA LYS A 392 4.41 -13.88 11.09
C LYS A 392 4.39 -12.73 10.10
N SER A 393 3.25 -12.08 9.98
CA SER A 393 3.16 -10.80 9.28
C SER A 393 3.41 -9.66 10.27
N SER A 394 4.08 -8.60 9.81
CA SER A 394 4.21 -7.35 10.58
C SER A 394 2.96 -6.48 10.46
N THR A 395 2.02 -6.81 9.58
CA THR A 395 0.78 -6.05 9.38
C THR A 395 -0.46 -6.94 9.41
N ASN A 396 -1.58 -6.38 9.84
CA ASN A 396 -2.90 -7.00 9.79
C ASN A 396 -3.88 -6.06 9.10
N ILE A 397 -4.75 -6.60 8.26
CA ILE A 397 -5.62 -5.82 7.39
C ILE A 397 -7.07 -6.22 7.62
N ALA A 398 -7.92 -5.23 7.90
CA ALA A 398 -9.36 -5.33 7.79
C ALA A 398 -9.81 -4.59 6.52
N LEU A 399 -10.84 -5.12 5.85
CA LEU A 399 -11.33 -4.59 4.59
C LEU A 399 -12.85 -4.63 4.57
N SER A 400 -13.47 -3.54 4.14
CA SER A 400 -14.92 -3.46 3.94
C SER A 400 -15.25 -2.79 2.62
N THR A 401 -16.27 -3.29 1.94
CA THR A 401 -16.71 -2.81 0.62
C THR A 401 -18.19 -2.58 0.59
N THR A 402 -18.64 -1.59 -0.16
CA THR A 402 -20.04 -1.41 -0.55
C THR A 402 -20.12 -1.03 -2.02
N TYR A 403 -21.19 -1.47 -2.66
CA TYR A 403 -21.56 -1.06 -4.01
C TYR A 403 -22.92 -0.38 -3.98
N ASP A 404 -22.99 0.79 -4.54
CA ASP A 404 -24.23 1.57 -4.72
C ASP A 404 -24.65 1.50 -6.19
N ALA A 405 -25.77 0.83 -6.45
CA ALA A 405 -26.29 0.64 -7.81
C ALA A 405 -26.97 1.90 -8.40
N GLU A 406 -27.23 2.95 -7.60
CA GLU A 406 -27.77 4.20 -8.10
C GLU A 406 -26.67 5.11 -8.65
N THR A 407 -25.50 5.05 -8.05
CA THR A 407 -24.33 5.87 -8.43
C THR A 407 -23.25 5.09 -9.20
N ASP A 408 -23.37 3.77 -9.29
CA ASP A 408 -22.35 2.85 -9.82
C ASP A 408 -21.00 2.97 -9.12
N ILE A 409 -20.98 3.35 -7.84
CA ILE A 409 -19.76 3.53 -7.05
C ILE A 409 -19.52 2.33 -6.14
N ILE A 410 -18.28 1.84 -6.18
CA ILE A 410 -17.73 0.88 -5.23
C ILE A 410 -16.90 1.66 -4.21
N SER A 411 -17.35 1.70 -2.96
CA SER A 411 -16.63 2.33 -1.86
C SER A 411 -15.88 1.28 -1.05
N VAL A 412 -14.63 1.59 -0.70
CA VAL A 412 -13.71 0.69 -0.01
C VAL A 412 -13.12 1.38 1.21
N ASN A 413 -13.09 0.67 2.35
CA ASN A 413 -12.41 1.10 3.55
C ASN A 413 -11.45 0.01 4.03
N VAL A 414 -10.21 0.38 4.29
CA VAL A 414 -9.13 -0.50 4.74
C VAL A 414 -8.63 -0.02 6.09
N GLY A 415 -8.60 -0.91 7.06
CA GLY A 415 -7.92 -0.69 8.34
C GLY A 415 -6.64 -1.51 8.39
N VAL A 416 -5.54 -0.91 8.84
CA VAL A 416 -4.25 -1.58 8.95
C VAL A 416 -3.70 -1.43 10.37
N LYS A 417 -3.30 -2.52 10.99
CA LYS A 417 -2.52 -2.57 12.23
C LYS A 417 -1.09 -3.00 11.90
N VAL A 418 -0.13 -2.54 12.68
CA VAL A 418 1.27 -2.94 12.57
C VAL A 418 1.75 -3.54 13.89
N ALA A 419 2.59 -4.58 13.82
CA ALA A 419 3.26 -5.18 14.99
C ALA A 419 4.62 -4.53 15.25
N GLU A 420 5.21 -3.93 14.22
CA GLU A 420 6.51 -3.30 14.29
C GLU A 420 6.43 -1.87 13.75
N PRO A 421 7.15 -0.91 14.35
CA PRO A 421 7.26 0.41 13.79
C PRO A 421 7.83 0.36 12.38
N GLY A 422 7.24 1.10 11.45
CA GLY A 422 7.66 1.06 10.05
C GLY A 422 7.11 2.19 9.20
N LEU A 423 7.46 2.13 7.93
CA LEU A 423 6.77 2.85 6.86
C LEU A 423 6.09 1.84 5.97
N TYR A 424 4.77 1.91 5.94
CA TYR A 424 3.95 0.99 5.18
C TYR A 424 3.09 1.75 4.18
N ARG A 425 2.85 1.10 3.05
CA ARG A 425 1.98 1.64 1.99
C ARG A 425 0.87 0.65 1.69
N VAL A 426 -0.35 1.14 1.60
CA VAL A 426 -1.52 0.35 1.21
C VAL A 426 -1.86 0.59 -0.25
N THR A 427 -2.15 -0.49 -0.97
CA THR A 427 -2.71 -0.46 -2.32
C THR A 427 -3.99 -1.30 -2.32
N VAL A 428 -5.00 -0.78 -2.98
CA VAL A 428 -6.27 -1.46 -3.23
C VAL A 428 -6.38 -1.76 -4.71
N ALA A 429 -6.65 -3.01 -5.06
CA ALA A 429 -6.88 -3.45 -6.42
C ALA A 429 -8.33 -3.91 -6.60
N LEU A 430 -9.01 -3.35 -7.59
CA LEU A 430 -10.31 -3.80 -8.02
C LEU A 430 -10.14 -4.88 -9.08
N LEU A 431 -10.71 -6.05 -8.85
CA LEU A 431 -10.60 -7.23 -9.71
C LEU A 431 -11.95 -7.62 -10.30
N GLN A 432 -11.89 -8.30 -11.41
CA GLN A 432 -13.03 -8.95 -12.07
C GLN A 432 -12.77 -10.45 -12.18
N ASP A 433 -13.72 -11.25 -11.73
CA ASP A 433 -13.72 -12.70 -11.82
C ASP A 433 -14.73 -13.20 -12.86
N SER A 434 -14.55 -14.44 -13.30
CA SER A 434 -15.47 -15.15 -14.22
C SER A 434 -15.70 -14.42 -15.54
N VAL A 435 -14.66 -13.77 -16.07
CA VAL A 435 -14.73 -13.13 -17.38
C VAL A 435 -14.55 -14.17 -18.46
N TYR A 436 -15.58 -14.36 -19.29
CA TYR A 436 -15.48 -15.27 -20.43
C TYR A 436 -14.79 -14.59 -21.61
N ASN A 437 -13.71 -15.18 -22.07
CA ASN A 437 -13.02 -14.77 -23.29
C ASN A 437 -12.22 -15.92 -23.86
N TRP A 438 -12.13 -15.98 -25.21
CA TRP A 438 -11.31 -16.96 -25.87
C TRP A 438 -9.85 -16.92 -25.39
N GLN A 439 -9.24 -18.09 -25.24
CA GLN A 439 -7.85 -18.24 -24.81
C GLN A 439 -7.05 -19.05 -25.82
N SER A 440 -5.97 -18.47 -26.34
CA SER A 440 -5.04 -19.16 -27.25
C SER A 440 -4.40 -20.38 -26.55
N GLY A 441 -4.29 -21.49 -27.26
CA GLY A 441 -3.65 -22.71 -26.75
C GLY A 441 -4.45 -23.46 -25.67
N ALA A 442 -5.67 -23.04 -25.37
CA ALA A 442 -6.52 -23.66 -24.37
C ALA A 442 -6.89 -25.13 -24.76
N PRO A 443 -6.73 -26.10 -23.85
CA PRO A 443 -7.13 -27.49 -24.07
C PRO A 443 -8.64 -27.68 -24.14
N SER A 444 -9.43 -26.82 -23.48
CA SER A 444 -10.90 -26.82 -23.47
C SER A 444 -11.44 -25.40 -23.24
N GLU A 445 -12.76 -25.22 -23.41
CA GLU A 445 -13.44 -23.95 -23.15
C GLU A 445 -13.46 -23.55 -21.67
N ASP A 446 -13.19 -24.47 -20.75
CA ASP A 446 -13.06 -24.11 -19.31
C ASP A 446 -11.97 -23.09 -19.09
N TYR A 447 -10.91 -23.10 -19.92
CA TYR A 447 -9.81 -22.13 -19.88
C TYR A 447 -10.19 -20.74 -20.41
N TYR A 448 -11.40 -20.56 -20.93
CA TYR A 448 -11.92 -19.26 -21.37
C TYR A 448 -12.48 -18.42 -20.22
N ILE A 449 -12.49 -18.96 -18.98
CA ILE A 449 -12.90 -18.25 -17.80
C ILE A 449 -11.66 -17.64 -17.12
N HIS A 450 -11.58 -16.31 -17.13
CA HIS A 450 -10.50 -15.55 -16.53
C HIS A 450 -10.93 -15.02 -15.15
N ASN A 451 -10.12 -15.28 -14.13
CA ASN A 451 -10.37 -14.86 -12.75
C ASN A 451 -9.25 -13.96 -12.24
N GLY A 452 -9.57 -13.10 -11.27
CA GLY A 452 -8.62 -12.20 -10.64
C GLY A 452 -8.10 -11.09 -11.56
N SER A 453 -8.77 -10.83 -12.69
CA SER A 453 -8.33 -9.83 -13.66
C SER A 453 -8.37 -8.44 -13.06
N VAL A 454 -7.21 -7.78 -12.86
CA VAL A 454 -7.15 -6.42 -12.33
C VAL A 454 -7.77 -5.43 -13.29
N ARG A 455 -8.56 -4.49 -12.75
CA ARG A 455 -9.26 -3.45 -13.53
C ARG A 455 -8.86 -2.04 -13.12
N ALA A 456 -8.61 -1.81 -11.82
CA ALA A 456 -8.20 -0.52 -11.30
C ALA A 456 -7.32 -0.69 -10.06
N LEU A 457 -6.55 0.35 -9.74
CA LEU A 457 -5.72 0.47 -8.55
C LEU A 457 -6.04 1.78 -7.81
N ALA A 458 -5.97 1.75 -6.50
CA ALA A 458 -5.99 2.93 -5.65
C ALA A 458 -4.84 2.84 -4.61
N PRO A 459 -3.91 3.82 -4.56
CA PRO A 459 -3.75 4.89 -5.54
C PRO A 459 -3.42 4.36 -6.94
N ARG A 460 -3.79 5.13 -7.97
CA ARG A 460 -3.72 4.73 -9.38
C ARG A 460 -2.31 4.36 -9.87
N ASP A 461 -1.27 4.91 -9.26
CA ASP A 461 0.12 4.63 -9.60
C ASP A 461 0.60 3.24 -9.14
N GLY A 462 -0.18 2.54 -8.29
CA GLY A 462 0.14 1.23 -7.74
C GLY A 462 1.35 1.21 -6.80
N VAL A 463 1.95 2.37 -6.49
CA VAL A 463 3.06 2.48 -5.52
C VAL A 463 2.56 2.27 -4.10
N GLY A 464 1.30 2.70 -3.85
CA GLY A 464 0.63 2.63 -2.57
C GLY A 464 0.66 3.94 -1.79
N ALA A 465 -0.45 4.21 -1.08
CA ALA A 465 -0.57 5.36 -0.19
C ALA A 465 0.14 5.08 1.14
N TYR A 466 0.90 6.03 1.66
CA TYR A 466 1.40 5.95 3.02
C TYR A 466 0.24 5.98 4.01
N LEU A 467 0.23 5.05 4.96
CA LEU A 467 -0.85 4.92 5.94
C LEU A 467 -0.96 6.15 6.85
N ASN A 468 0.17 6.66 7.34
CA ASN A 468 0.22 7.82 8.23
C ASN A 468 0.92 9.02 7.55
N GLY A 469 0.59 9.29 6.29
CA GLY A 469 1.18 10.39 5.53
C GLY A 469 2.72 10.33 5.41
N GLY A 470 3.32 9.15 5.65
CA GLY A 470 4.77 8.94 5.64
C GLY A 470 5.49 9.36 6.93
N SER A 471 4.75 9.61 8.00
CA SER A 471 5.32 9.90 9.34
C SER A 471 5.68 8.63 10.14
N GLY A 472 5.50 7.46 9.54
CA GLY A 472 5.71 6.17 10.19
C GLY A 472 4.51 5.67 10.98
N GLU A 473 4.40 4.37 11.08
CA GLU A 473 3.37 3.64 11.80
C GLU A 473 3.99 2.94 13.02
N LYS A 474 3.20 2.80 14.08
CA LYS A 474 3.60 2.06 15.30
C LYS A 474 2.48 1.15 15.80
N PRO A 475 2.80 0.12 16.63
CA PRO A 475 1.80 -0.75 17.24
C PRO A 475 0.75 -0.01 18.08
N GLY A 476 -0.40 -0.66 18.27
CA GLY A 476 -1.47 -0.16 19.13
C GLY A 476 -2.51 0.73 18.44
N TYR A 477 -2.39 0.97 17.12
CA TYR A 477 -3.30 1.84 16.36
C TYR A 477 -3.85 1.14 15.12
N VAL A 478 -5.01 1.61 14.66
CA VAL A 478 -5.59 1.25 13.36
C VAL A 478 -5.43 2.44 12.43
N TYR A 479 -4.64 2.27 11.38
CA TYR A 479 -4.46 3.26 10.32
C TYR A 479 -5.48 3.00 9.22
N GLN A 480 -6.21 4.04 8.82
CA GLN A 480 -7.29 3.93 7.85
C GLN A 480 -6.87 4.44 6.47
N TYR A 481 -7.34 3.75 5.44
CA TYR A 481 -7.30 4.20 4.05
C TYR A 481 -8.65 3.93 3.39
N ALA A 482 -9.23 4.94 2.75
CA ALA A 482 -10.47 4.78 2.01
C ALA A 482 -10.30 5.24 0.55
N CYS A 483 -11.03 4.60 -0.35
CA CYS A 483 -11.06 4.96 -1.78
C CYS A 483 -12.39 4.54 -2.41
N GLU A 484 -12.66 5.06 -3.61
CA GLU A 484 -13.81 4.70 -4.42
C GLU A 484 -13.38 4.34 -5.84
N PHE A 485 -14.15 3.44 -6.46
CA PHE A 485 -14.03 3.09 -7.87
C PHE A 485 -15.38 3.27 -8.57
N ASP A 486 -15.33 3.81 -9.77
CA ASP A 486 -16.46 3.86 -10.68
C ASP A 486 -16.62 2.45 -11.31
N ALA A 487 -17.76 1.81 -11.08
CA ALA A 487 -18.03 0.48 -11.60
C ALA A 487 -18.13 0.45 -13.14
N ASP A 488 -18.50 1.57 -13.77
CA ASP A 488 -18.50 1.70 -15.23
C ASP A 488 -17.12 1.47 -15.83
N ALA A 489 -16.05 1.73 -15.09
CA ALA A 489 -14.69 1.40 -15.51
C ALA A 489 -14.48 -0.10 -15.73
N LEU A 490 -15.30 -0.96 -15.11
CA LEU A 490 -15.27 -2.42 -15.27
C LEU A 490 -16.06 -2.89 -16.49
N VAL A 491 -17.07 -2.12 -16.92
CA VAL A 491 -18.03 -2.48 -17.98
C VAL A 491 -17.42 -2.36 -19.37
N GLN A 492 -16.26 -1.73 -19.51
CA GLN A 492 -15.60 -1.50 -20.81
C GLN A 492 -15.17 -2.78 -21.54
N ASN A 493 -15.35 -3.94 -20.94
CA ASN A 493 -15.17 -5.22 -21.60
C ASN A 493 -16.36 -5.54 -22.51
N LYS A 494 -16.27 -5.14 -23.76
CA LYS A 494 -17.34 -5.21 -24.78
C LYS A 494 -17.65 -6.62 -25.31
N HIS A 495 -17.26 -7.67 -24.63
CA HIS A 495 -17.64 -9.04 -25.04
C HIS A 495 -19.04 -9.33 -24.54
N ALA A 496 -19.98 -9.25 -25.47
CA ALA A 496 -21.43 -9.21 -25.28
C ALA A 496 -22.07 -10.45 -24.65
N ASP A 497 -21.31 -11.53 -24.46
CA ASP A 497 -21.89 -12.82 -24.05
C ASP A 497 -21.85 -13.06 -22.53
N ASN A 498 -21.19 -12.15 -21.77
CA ASN A 498 -21.11 -12.23 -20.32
C ASN A 498 -21.55 -10.90 -19.70
N ALA A 499 -22.81 -10.81 -19.31
CA ALA A 499 -23.27 -9.65 -18.54
C ALA A 499 -22.43 -9.52 -17.26
N PHE A 500 -21.52 -8.55 -17.23
CA PHE A 500 -20.76 -8.22 -16.02
C PHE A 500 -21.72 -7.86 -14.90
N SER A 501 -21.54 -8.43 -13.74
CA SER A 501 -22.30 -8.11 -12.54
C SER A 501 -21.31 -7.75 -11.44
N VAL A 502 -21.28 -6.48 -11.04
CA VAL A 502 -20.42 -6.01 -9.94
C VAL A 502 -20.60 -6.85 -8.69
N GLU A 503 -21.85 -7.16 -8.33
CA GLU A 503 -22.17 -7.95 -7.14
C GLU A 503 -21.61 -9.38 -7.16
N ARG A 504 -21.40 -9.96 -8.34
CA ARG A 504 -20.96 -11.35 -8.50
C ARG A 504 -19.54 -11.51 -9.03
N GLN A 505 -19.07 -10.52 -9.76
CA GLN A 505 -17.80 -10.61 -10.49
C GLN A 505 -16.73 -9.65 -9.97
N ALA A 506 -17.13 -8.58 -9.27
CA ALA A 506 -16.16 -7.66 -8.68
C ALA A 506 -15.68 -8.17 -7.33
N ARG A 507 -14.38 -8.02 -7.10
CA ARG A 507 -13.70 -8.33 -5.85
C ARG A 507 -12.63 -7.28 -5.60
N VAL A 508 -12.42 -6.95 -4.34
CA VAL A 508 -11.36 -6.04 -3.91
C VAL A 508 -10.25 -6.82 -3.21
N VAL A 509 -9.01 -6.51 -3.56
CA VAL A 509 -7.82 -6.97 -2.85
C VAL A 509 -7.09 -5.77 -2.29
N ALA A 510 -6.87 -5.73 -0.98
CA ALA A 510 -6.03 -4.76 -0.32
C ALA A 510 -4.73 -5.41 0.15
N TYR A 511 -3.59 -4.81 -0.16
CA TYR A 511 -2.30 -5.30 0.28
C TYR A 511 -1.42 -4.18 0.81
N VAL A 512 -0.57 -4.53 1.77
CA VAL A 512 0.34 -3.60 2.42
C VAL A 512 1.77 -3.94 2.02
N LYS A 513 2.49 -2.95 1.50
CA LYS A 513 3.91 -3.03 1.16
C LYS A 513 4.76 -2.40 2.24
N ARG A 514 5.89 -3.01 2.53
CA ARG A 514 7.01 -2.41 3.26
C ARG A 514 7.81 -1.48 2.34
N MET A 515 8.76 -0.75 2.90
CA MET A 515 9.62 0.17 2.14
C MET A 515 10.54 -0.52 1.12
N ASP A 516 10.86 -1.80 1.32
CA ASP A 516 11.61 -2.61 0.36
C ASP A 516 10.78 -2.96 -0.91
N GLY A 517 9.50 -2.58 -0.92
CA GLY A 517 8.58 -2.84 -2.02
C GLY A 517 7.88 -4.20 -1.95
N LEU A 518 8.24 -5.04 -0.98
CA LEU A 518 7.64 -6.35 -0.80
C LEU A 518 6.29 -6.25 -0.08
N VAL A 519 5.34 -7.09 -0.47
CA VAL A 519 4.07 -7.21 0.24
C VAL A 519 4.28 -7.97 1.54
N ASP A 520 3.87 -7.36 2.64
CA ASP A 520 3.90 -7.98 3.96
C ASP A 520 2.63 -8.79 4.23
N ASN A 521 1.45 -8.24 3.90
CA ASN A 521 0.17 -8.94 4.06
C ASN A 521 -0.84 -8.50 3.00
N VAL A 522 -1.88 -9.30 2.82
CA VAL A 522 -2.94 -9.08 1.84
C VAL A 522 -4.27 -9.62 2.35
N VAL A 523 -5.38 -9.01 1.92
CA VAL A 523 -6.73 -9.50 2.17
C VAL A 523 -7.60 -9.29 0.94
N ALA A 524 -8.59 -10.14 0.74
CA ALA A 524 -9.58 -10.01 -0.33
C ALA A 524 -11.00 -10.01 0.24
N CYS A 525 -11.89 -9.23 -0.38
CA CYS A 525 -13.29 -9.12 -0.01
C CYS A 525 -14.19 -9.07 -1.26
N GLY A 526 -15.36 -9.69 -1.21
CA GLY A 526 -16.41 -9.51 -2.22
C GLY A 526 -17.10 -8.16 -2.10
N MET A 527 -18.12 -7.92 -2.94
CA MET A 527 -18.94 -6.71 -2.84
C MET A 527 -19.98 -6.81 -1.72
N ASN A 528 -20.24 -5.67 -1.07
CA ASN A 528 -21.15 -5.58 0.08
C ASN A 528 -20.79 -6.55 1.21
N ASP A 529 -19.48 -6.70 1.46
CA ASP A 529 -18.93 -7.64 2.40
C ASP A 529 -17.78 -7.00 3.20
N ALA A 530 -17.36 -7.65 4.29
CA ALA A 530 -16.29 -7.17 5.12
C ALA A 530 -15.48 -8.31 5.72
N VAL A 531 -14.17 -8.13 5.81
CA VAL A 531 -13.21 -9.05 6.44
C VAL A 531 -12.52 -8.31 7.58
N GLY A 532 -12.62 -8.87 8.80
CA GLY A 532 -11.96 -8.34 9.99
C GLY A 532 -10.48 -8.66 10.06
N PHE A 533 -9.83 -8.12 11.08
CA PHE A 533 -8.46 -8.48 11.44
C PHE A 533 -8.36 -9.96 11.78
N ALA A 534 -7.31 -10.62 11.32
CA ALA A 534 -7.08 -12.05 11.54
C ALA A 534 -5.81 -12.29 12.37
N TYR A 535 -5.88 -13.20 13.34
CA TYR A 535 -4.81 -13.48 14.30
C TYR A 535 -4.41 -14.96 14.27
N THR A 536 -3.14 -15.25 14.59
CA THR A 536 -2.61 -16.64 14.54
C THR A 536 -3.19 -17.54 15.62
N SER A 537 -3.66 -16.97 16.72
CA SER A 537 -4.30 -17.72 17.82
C SER A 537 -5.69 -18.25 17.46
N GLU A 538 -6.26 -17.75 16.38
CA GLU A 538 -7.55 -18.16 15.85
C GLU A 538 -7.39 -18.40 14.35
N LEU A 539 -6.98 -19.60 13.97
CA LEU A 539 -7.27 -20.04 12.59
C LEU A 539 -8.78 -19.93 12.43
N PRO A 540 -9.29 -19.13 11.46
CA PRO A 540 -10.72 -19.07 11.22
C PRO A 540 -11.23 -20.50 11.01
N GLN A 541 -12.11 -20.98 11.91
CA GLN A 541 -12.68 -22.33 11.77
C GLN A 541 -13.59 -22.43 10.54
N GLU A 542 -13.87 -21.28 9.92
CA GLU A 542 -14.52 -21.20 8.60
C GLU A 542 -13.87 -20.09 7.77
N PRO A 543 -13.67 -20.31 6.46
CA PRO A 543 -13.10 -19.29 5.60
C PRO A 543 -14.02 -18.07 5.56
N PRO A 544 -13.46 -16.83 5.46
CA PRO A 544 -14.23 -15.65 5.14
C PRO A 544 -14.61 -15.68 3.65
N VAL A 545 -15.30 -16.69 3.23
CA VAL A 545 -16.08 -16.65 1.99
C VAL A 545 -17.42 -16.10 2.41
N GLY A 546 -17.66 -14.83 2.11
CA GLY A 546 -18.85 -14.09 2.46
C GLY A 546 -20.13 -14.74 2.00
N ILE A 547 -20.58 -15.74 2.75
CA ILE A 547 -21.94 -16.23 2.71
C ILE A 547 -22.37 -16.29 4.17
N ARG A 548 -22.76 -15.14 4.73
CA ARG A 548 -23.58 -15.13 5.93
C ARG A 548 -24.91 -15.74 5.54
N GLU A 549 -25.34 -16.79 6.26
CA GLU A 549 -26.75 -17.16 6.27
C GLU A 549 -27.53 -15.93 6.76
N ASN A 550 -28.06 -15.16 5.83
CA ASN A 550 -29.13 -14.23 6.17
C ASN A 550 -30.24 -15.07 6.78
N ASN A 551 -30.76 -14.69 7.93
CA ASN A 551 -31.91 -15.29 8.56
C ASN A 551 -33.09 -15.30 7.56
N LEU A 552 -33.18 -16.39 6.80
CA LEU A 552 -34.22 -16.58 5.83
C LEU A 552 -35.51 -16.89 6.58
N ASP A 553 -36.55 -16.21 6.21
CA ASP A 553 -37.89 -16.63 6.60
C ASP A 553 -38.13 -18.07 6.13
N ALA A 554 -37.98 -19.02 7.07
CA ALA A 554 -38.09 -20.45 6.79
C ALA A 554 -39.48 -20.86 6.25
N SER A 555 -40.45 -19.94 6.28
CA SER A 555 -41.82 -20.15 5.85
C SER A 555 -42.05 -19.88 4.36
N ALA A 556 -41.12 -19.20 3.66
CA ALA A 556 -41.28 -18.87 2.24
C ALA A 556 -40.86 -20.05 1.34
N GLU A 557 -41.70 -20.39 0.36
CA GLU A 557 -41.37 -21.44 -0.63
C GLU A 557 -40.17 -21.05 -1.48
N VAL A 558 -39.32 -22.07 -1.78
CA VAL A 558 -38.17 -21.91 -2.70
C VAL A 558 -38.68 -21.74 -4.13
N SER A 559 -38.51 -20.57 -4.68
CA SER A 559 -38.99 -20.26 -6.04
C SER A 559 -37.98 -20.60 -7.15
N GLU A 560 -36.68 -20.64 -6.81
CA GLU A 560 -35.62 -20.95 -7.77
C GLU A 560 -34.45 -21.64 -7.06
N VAL A 561 -33.89 -22.67 -7.71
CA VAL A 561 -32.64 -23.32 -7.28
C VAL A 561 -31.65 -23.29 -8.44
N VAL A 562 -30.48 -22.75 -8.19
CA VAL A 562 -29.37 -22.74 -9.16
C VAL A 562 -28.15 -23.40 -8.52
N ILE A 563 -27.54 -24.34 -9.22
CA ILE A 563 -26.41 -25.12 -8.75
C ILE A 563 -25.21 -24.84 -9.63
N TYR A 564 -24.12 -24.41 -9.00
CA TYR A 564 -22.83 -24.21 -9.62
C TYR A 564 -21.82 -25.20 -9.05
N ASP A 565 -20.84 -25.61 -9.85
CA ASP A 565 -19.64 -26.25 -9.31
C ASP A 565 -18.70 -25.19 -8.71
N LEU A 566 -17.60 -25.62 -8.09
CA LEU A 566 -16.61 -24.71 -7.50
C LEU A 566 -15.87 -23.84 -8.53
N ALA A 567 -15.91 -24.22 -9.80
CA ALA A 567 -15.39 -23.41 -10.91
C ALA A 567 -16.38 -22.34 -11.37
N GLY A 568 -17.56 -22.22 -10.72
CA GLY A 568 -18.61 -21.28 -11.09
C GLY A 568 -19.46 -21.72 -12.29
N SER A 569 -19.24 -22.94 -12.83
CA SER A 569 -20.01 -23.43 -13.96
C SER A 569 -21.43 -23.82 -13.55
N LEU A 570 -22.41 -23.29 -14.26
CA LEU A 570 -23.82 -23.59 -14.04
C LEU A 570 -24.09 -25.08 -14.33
N ARG A 571 -24.56 -25.82 -13.34
CA ARG A 571 -24.92 -27.25 -13.48
C ARG A 571 -26.41 -27.48 -13.59
N ILE A 572 -27.21 -26.73 -12.86
CA ILE A 572 -28.66 -26.81 -12.90
C ILE A 572 -29.27 -25.44 -12.59
N ALA A 573 -30.28 -25.05 -13.36
CA ALA A 573 -31.14 -23.90 -13.10
C ALA A 573 -32.59 -24.30 -13.37
N LYS A 574 -33.33 -24.70 -12.36
CA LYS A 574 -34.76 -25.03 -12.50
C LYS A 574 -35.56 -24.50 -11.31
N PRO A 575 -36.72 -23.86 -11.54
CA PRO A 575 -37.64 -23.48 -10.47
C PRO A 575 -38.12 -24.74 -9.72
N GLY A 576 -38.19 -24.69 -8.40
CA GLY A 576 -38.80 -25.72 -7.55
C GLY A 576 -38.07 -27.07 -7.50
N THR A 577 -36.76 -27.13 -7.82
CA THR A 577 -35.99 -28.37 -7.80
C THR A 577 -35.73 -28.86 -6.37
N ASP A 578 -36.19 -30.09 -6.04
CA ASP A 578 -35.78 -30.78 -4.81
C ASP A 578 -34.35 -31.29 -4.97
N LEU A 579 -33.43 -30.73 -4.21
CA LEU A 579 -31.99 -31.07 -4.25
C LEU A 579 -31.70 -32.57 -4.02
N ARG A 580 -32.58 -33.28 -3.32
CA ARG A 580 -32.46 -34.73 -3.09
C ARG A 580 -32.67 -35.54 -4.34
N THR A 581 -33.30 -34.98 -5.38
CA THR A 581 -33.57 -35.64 -6.65
C THR A 581 -32.55 -35.34 -7.75
N VAL A 582 -31.63 -34.41 -7.48
CA VAL A 582 -30.63 -33.95 -8.43
C VAL A 582 -29.47 -34.97 -8.49
N LYS A 583 -29.19 -35.51 -9.67
CA LYS A 583 -28.01 -36.36 -9.90
C LYS A 583 -26.87 -35.50 -10.42
N LEU A 584 -25.93 -35.22 -9.54
CA LEU A 584 -24.66 -34.55 -9.86
C LEU A 584 -23.50 -35.54 -9.64
N PRO A 585 -22.39 -35.41 -10.39
CA PRO A 585 -21.16 -36.13 -10.09
C PRO A 585 -20.69 -35.85 -8.65
N GLN A 586 -19.89 -36.78 -8.11
CA GLN A 586 -19.25 -36.57 -6.82
C GLN A 586 -18.45 -35.25 -6.84
N GLY A 587 -18.66 -34.41 -5.86
CA GLY A 587 -18.01 -33.10 -5.81
C GLY A 587 -18.68 -32.11 -4.86
N VAL A 588 -18.11 -30.92 -4.82
CA VAL A 588 -18.63 -29.80 -4.02
C VAL A 588 -19.33 -28.81 -4.94
N TYR A 589 -20.52 -28.39 -4.55
CA TYR A 589 -21.36 -27.49 -5.33
C TYR A 589 -21.84 -26.32 -4.49
N LEU A 590 -22.00 -25.16 -5.13
CA LEU A 590 -22.69 -24.01 -4.57
C LEU A 590 -24.14 -24.04 -5.01
N VAL A 591 -25.05 -24.07 -4.05
CA VAL A 591 -26.50 -24.11 -4.30
C VAL A 591 -27.10 -22.77 -3.89
N ARG A 592 -27.58 -22.01 -4.87
CA ARG A 592 -28.33 -20.77 -4.65
C ARG A 592 -29.83 -21.07 -4.66
N GLU A 593 -30.50 -20.71 -3.58
CA GLU A 593 -31.95 -20.80 -3.45
C GLU A 593 -32.56 -19.40 -3.37
N LYS A 594 -33.62 -19.14 -4.12
CA LYS A 594 -34.42 -17.92 -4.02
C LYS A 594 -35.70 -18.22 -3.24
N ARG A 595 -35.96 -17.40 -2.21
CA ARG A 595 -37.20 -17.43 -1.43
C ARG A 595 -37.76 -16.01 -1.38
N GLY A 596 -38.90 -15.77 -2.03
CA GLY A 596 -39.46 -14.43 -2.20
C GLY A 596 -38.45 -13.50 -2.92
N ASN A 597 -38.08 -12.40 -2.29
CA ASN A 597 -37.08 -11.45 -2.80
C ASN A 597 -35.66 -11.67 -2.24
N THR A 598 -35.44 -12.72 -1.47
CA THR A 598 -34.15 -13.03 -0.85
C THR A 598 -33.48 -14.24 -1.49
N PHE A 599 -32.14 -14.25 -1.50
CA PHE A 599 -31.35 -15.37 -1.98
C PHE A 599 -30.53 -15.93 -0.82
N SER A 600 -30.41 -17.26 -0.78
CA SER A 600 -29.42 -17.96 0.04
C SER A 600 -28.48 -18.75 -0.84
N VAL A 601 -27.22 -18.81 -0.47
CA VAL A 601 -26.25 -19.71 -1.11
C VAL A 601 -25.66 -20.61 -0.05
N ARG A 602 -25.62 -21.91 -0.32
CA ARG A 602 -25.01 -22.89 0.57
C ARG A 602 -24.13 -23.87 -0.19
N LYS A 603 -23.10 -24.33 0.46
CA LYS A 603 -22.21 -25.35 -0.05
C LYS A 603 -22.79 -26.74 0.19
N VAL A 604 -22.82 -27.59 -0.82
CA VAL A 604 -23.33 -28.96 -0.73
C VAL A 604 -22.27 -29.93 -1.24
N LEU A 605 -21.94 -30.92 -0.44
CA LEU A 605 -21.08 -32.03 -0.83
C LEU A 605 -21.95 -33.15 -1.38
N ILE A 606 -21.71 -33.56 -2.62
CA ILE A 606 -22.26 -34.75 -3.20
C ILE A 606 -21.21 -35.85 -3.03
N PRO A 607 -21.49 -36.89 -2.20
CA PRO A 607 -20.54 -37.94 -1.85
C PRO A 607 -20.17 -38.87 -3.00
#